data_25328f100524265f1488dea9a0f34b2e
#
_entry.id   25328f100524265f1488dea9a0f34b2e
#
_cell.length_a   1.000
_cell.length_b   1.000
_cell.length_c   1.000
_cell.angle_alpha   90.00
_cell.angle_beta   90.00
_cell.angle_gamma   90.00
#
_symmetry.space_group_name_H-M   'P 1'
#
loop_
_entity.id
_entity.type
_entity.pdbx_description
1 polymer ?
#
loop_
_entity_poly.entity_id
_entity_poly.type
_entity_poly.pdbx_seq_one_letter_code
_entity_poly.pdbx_strand_id
1 'polypeptide(L)'
;MEICKDAVVKGLGTPEADDLALINGMARRELGTEEVYTFALRLCDNDIDRDFERFDDAALDQLAPMFVGVSGVFDHRWSAREQTARIYRTEVVGSDGTLTADGRAYRFLKGWAYMMRTDENAALIAEIDGGIKREVSVGCAVEKVVCSICGQELDRCPHEKGEEYDGQMCCGILTGATDAYEWSFVAVPAQRKAGVIKSAGRRMEDEARLGRKYLKSLQRELVRLAGIAEPEMEHRLLEKAVAKLDEEELLGFIKLCRRKADKLLTPGVQLCYGEEAVPQEIADGAFLI
;
A
#
# COMPACT_ATOMS: atom_id res chain seq x y z
N MET A 1 -10.88 5.14 -21.33
CA MET A 1 -11.54 6.20 -20.55
C MET A 1 -11.03 6.07 -19.11
N GLU A 2 -10.06 6.89 -18.77
CA GLU A 2 -9.42 6.87 -17.45
C GLU A 2 -10.39 7.56 -16.47
N ILE A 3 -10.95 6.80 -15.54
CA ILE A 3 -11.80 7.35 -14.48
C ILE A 3 -10.91 7.61 -13.26
N CYS A 4 -10.31 8.80 -13.19
CA CYS A 4 -9.80 9.32 -11.93
C CYS A 4 -10.98 9.78 -11.09
N LYS A 5 -11.42 8.97 -10.13
CA LYS A 5 -12.42 9.39 -9.15
C LYS A 5 -11.73 10.25 -8.10
N ASP A 6 -12.08 11.52 -8.05
CA ASP A 6 -11.71 12.45 -7.00
C ASP A 6 -12.37 12.03 -5.68
N ALA A 7 -11.59 11.47 -4.77
CA ALA A 7 -12.02 11.27 -3.41
C ALA A 7 -11.58 12.46 -2.55
N VAL A 8 -12.51 13.02 -1.77
CA VAL A 8 -12.30 14.16 -0.89
C VAL A 8 -11.23 13.84 0.15
N VAL A 9 -10.16 14.64 0.13
CA VAL A 9 -8.99 14.52 1.01
C VAL A 9 -9.37 14.92 2.44
N LYS A 10 -9.37 13.95 3.37
CA LYS A 10 -9.10 14.20 4.78
C LYS A 10 -7.77 13.53 5.10
N GLY A 11 -6.72 14.32 5.43
CA GLY A 11 -5.50 13.81 5.99
C GLY A 11 -4.24 13.79 5.12
N LEU A 12 -4.10 14.67 4.11
CA LEU A 12 -2.75 15.01 3.62
C LEU A 12 -2.02 15.74 4.75
N GLY A 13 -0.84 15.23 5.11
CA GLY A 13 0.07 15.94 5.96
C GLY A 13 0.21 15.48 7.39
N THR A 14 -0.70 14.67 7.95
CA THR A 14 -0.58 14.18 9.33
C THR A 14 -0.44 12.67 9.33
N PRO A 15 0.64 12.09 9.96
CA PRO A 15 0.82 10.65 10.03
C PRO A 15 -0.22 9.98 10.94
N GLU A 16 -0.61 8.74 10.61
CA GLU A 16 -1.31 7.86 11.52
C GLU A 16 -0.34 7.28 12.56
N ALA A 17 -0.85 6.68 13.64
CA ALA A 17 -0.01 6.15 14.72
C ALA A 17 1.03 5.13 14.24
N ASP A 18 0.64 4.22 13.32
CA ASP A 18 1.54 3.22 12.75
C ASP A 18 2.62 3.85 11.86
N ASP A 19 2.28 4.89 11.09
CA ASP A 19 3.24 5.63 10.29
C ASP A 19 4.20 6.42 11.16
N LEU A 20 3.69 7.07 12.22
CA LEU A 20 4.51 7.81 13.16
C LEU A 20 5.50 6.88 13.89
N ALA A 21 5.09 5.65 14.21
CA ALA A 21 6.00 4.66 14.79
C ALA A 21 7.15 4.28 13.84
N LEU A 22 6.86 4.10 12.53
CA LEU A 22 7.89 3.85 11.53
C LEU A 22 8.85 5.04 11.38
N ILE A 23 8.31 6.26 11.36
CA ILE A 23 9.10 7.50 11.27
C ILE A 23 10.00 7.65 12.51
N ASN A 24 9.45 7.42 13.71
CA ASN A 24 10.18 7.48 14.96
C ASN A 24 11.29 6.41 15.06
N GLY A 25 11.12 5.26 14.40
CA GLY A 25 12.18 4.28 14.26
C GLY A 25 13.41 4.77 13.48
N MET A 26 13.26 5.80 12.62
CA MET A 26 14.35 6.44 11.86
C MET A 26 14.85 7.72 12.51
N ALA A 27 14.03 8.38 13.31
CA ALA A 27 14.34 9.64 13.96
C ALA A 27 15.32 9.45 15.13
N ARG A 28 16.02 10.54 15.52
CA ARG A 28 16.94 10.57 16.67
C ARG A 28 16.24 10.90 17.99
N ARG A 29 15.00 11.36 17.92
CA ARG A 29 14.13 11.63 19.05
C ARG A 29 12.70 11.25 18.67
N GLU A 30 11.84 11.16 19.63
CA GLU A 30 10.41 11.01 19.41
C GLU A 30 9.82 12.31 18.82
N LEU A 31 9.05 12.16 17.74
CA LEU A 31 8.37 13.23 17.02
C LEU A 31 6.87 13.10 17.25
N GLY A 32 6.20 14.25 17.40
CA GLY A 32 4.75 14.36 17.43
C GLY A 32 4.15 14.42 16.02
N THR A 33 2.86 14.16 15.92
CA THR A 33 2.12 14.18 14.63
C THR A 33 2.15 15.55 13.95
N GLU A 34 2.13 16.63 14.73
CA GLU A 34 2.18 18.04 14.27
C GLU A 34 3.56 18.46 13.78
N GLU A 35 4.62 17.76 14.17
CA GLU A 35 5.97 18.06 13.72
C GLU A 35 6.30 17.48 12.34
N VAL A 36 5.46 16.57 11.84
CA VAL A 36 5.72 15.78 10.65
C VAL A 36 4.66 16.03 9.58
N TYR A 37 5.11 16.20 8.34
CA TYR A 37 4.26 16.19 7.14
C TYR A 37 4.51 14.90 6.36
N THR A 38 3.47 14.17 5.99
CA THR A 38 3.58 12.93 5.22
C THR A 38 2.83 13.02 3.90
N PHE A 39 3.36 12.35 2.88
CA PHE A 39 2.75 12.26 1.56
C PHE A 39 3.13 10.95 0.87
N ALA A 40 2.34 10.55 -0.12
CA ALA A 40 2.59 9.34 -0.88
C ALA A 40 3.12 9.67 -2.28
N LEU A 41 3.98 8.76 -2.79
CA LEU A 41 4.67 8.87 -4.07
C LEU A 41 4.42 7.62 -4.90
N ARG A 42 4.28 7.78 -6.20
CA ARG A 42 4.60 6.73 -7.17
C ARG A 42 6.04 6.95 -7.59
N LEU A 43 6.93 6.08 -7.16
CA LEU A 43 8.37 6.19 -7.40
C LEU A 43 8.71 5.79 -8.82
N CYS A 44 8.36 4.56 -9.20
CA CYS A 44 8.57 3.99 -10.52
C CYS A 44 7.51 2.92 -10.82
N ASP A 45 7.43 2.48 -12.07
CA ASP A 45 6.48 1.46 -12.51
C ASP A 45 7.08 0.55 -13.59
N ASN A 46 6.32 -0.45 -14.05
CA ASN A 46 6.72 -1.39 -15.08
C ASN A 46 6.26 -1.00 -16.49
N ASP A 47 5.77 0.22 -16.71
CA ASP A 47 5.38 0.71 -18.03
C ASP A 47 6.60 1.27 -18.79
N ILE A 48 6.54 1.31 -20.12
CA ILE A 48 7.62 1.88 -20.94
C ILE A 48 7.64 3.40 -20.75
N ASP A 49 8.79 3.93 -20.36
CA ASP A 49 9.00 5.33 -20.09
C ASP A 49 9.40 6.15 -21.33
N ARG A 50 9.85 7.40 -21.12
CA ARG A 50 10.27 8.31 -22.20
C ARG A 50 11.62 7.96 -22.81
N ASP A 51 12.44 7.21 -22.07
CA ASP A 51 13.76 6.76 -22.49
C ASP A 51 13.69 5.37 -23.16
N PHE A 52 12.45 4.88 -23.40
CA PHE A 52 12.15 3.53 -23.88
C PHE A 52 12.77 2.47 -22.97
N GLU A 53 12.60 2.65 -21.67
CA GLU A 53 13.01 1.70 -20.64
C GLU A 53 11.83 1.36 -19.74
N ARG A 54 11.92 0.24 -19.06
CA ARG A 54 10.97 -0.19 -18.03
C ARG A 54 11.63 -1.09 -17.01
N PHE A 55 11.17 -1.03 -15.80
CA PHE A 55 11.53 -2.05 -14.81
C PHE A 55 10.80 -3.36 -15.11
N ASP A 56 11.46 -4.49 -14.87
CA ASP A 56 10.74 -5.75 -14.74
C ASP A 56 10.06 -5.84 -13.36
N ASP A 57 9.14 -6.80 -13.21
CA ASP A 57 8.38 -6.93 -11.97
C ASP A 57 9.27 -7.32 -10.78
N ALA A 58 10.32 -8.12 -11.04
CA ALA A 58 11.26 -8.53 -10.01
C ALA A 58 12.11 -7.34 -9.52
N ALA A 59 12.51 -6.43 -10.43
CA ALA A 59 13.25 -5.23 -10.06
C ALA A 59 12.40 -4.29 -9.18
N LEU A 60 11.08 -4.15 -9.44
CA LEU A 60 10.19 -3.39 -8.57
C LEU A 60 10.13 -4.00 -7.15
N ASP A 61 10.02 -5.33 -7.06
CA ASP A 61 9.98 -6.02 -5.78
C ASP A 61 11.31 -5.90 -5.02
N GLN A 62 12.45 -5.87 -5.74
CA GLN A 62 13.79 -5.65 -5.17
C GLN A 62 14.00 -4.21 -4.71
N LEU A 63 13.55 -3.22 -5.49
CA LEU A 63 13.65 -1.80 -5.15
C LEU A 63 12.83 -1.43 -3.92
N ALA A 64 11.72 -2.12 -3.67
CA ALA A 64 10.83 -1.78 -2.57
C ALA A 64 11.55 -1.66 -1.21
N PRO A 65 12.26 -2.65 -0.71
CA PRO A 65 13.01 -2.52 0.54
C PRO A 65 14.18 -1.54 0.45
N MET A 66 14.81 -1.37 -0.73
CA MET A 66 15.97 -0.49 -0.92
C MET A 66 15.61 0.98 -0.78
N PHE A 67 14.40 1.39 -1.19
CA PHE A 67 13.95 2.77 -1.05
C PHE A 67 13.56 3.17 0.37
N VAL A 68 13.41 2.22 1.31
CA VAL A 68 13.13 2.57 2.71
C VAL A 68 14.34 3.26 3.32
N GLY A 69 14.15 4.49 3.82
CA GLY A 69 15.22 5.32 4.37
C GLY A 69 15.90 6.24 3.34
N VAL A 70 15.57 6.13 2.06
CA VAL A 70 16.17 6.96 1.01
C VAL A 70 15.64 8.38 1.05
N SER A 71 16.55 9.32 0.85
CA SER A 71 16.25 10.76 0.91
C SER A 71 15.70 11.29 -0.42
N GLY A 72 14.79 12.25 -0.30
CA GLY A 72 14.32 13.07 -1.40
C GLY A 72 15.21 14.29 -1.59
N VAL A 73 15.54 14.59 -2.84
CA VAL A 73 16.35 15.74 -3.26
C VAL A 73 15.67 16.49 -4.42
N PHE A 74 16.38 17.35 -5.10
CA PHE A 74 15.89 18.05 -6.30
C PHE A 74 16.83 17.81 -7.48
N ASP A 75 16.25 17.67 -8.69
CA ASP A 75 16.96 17.60 -9.97
C ASP A 75 18.16 16.63 -9.98
N HIS A 76 18.04 15.50 -9.28
CA HIS A 76 19.10 14.49 -9.14
C HIS A 76 20.44 15.03 -8.57
N ARG A 77 20.37 16.10 -7.79
CA ARG A 77 21.56 16.69 -7.15
C ARG A 77 21.87 15.99 -5.84
N TRP A 78 22.97 15.30 -5.78
CA TRP A 78 23.43 14.58 -4.60
C TRP A 78 24.08 15.56 -3.60
N SER A 79 23.23 16.40 -3.01
CA SER A 79 23.65 17.42 -2.03
C SER A 79 23.01 17.12 -0.68
N ALA A 80 23.83 17.04 0.37
CA ALA A 80 23.33 16.86 1.73
C ALA A 80 22.46 18.06 2.20
N ARG A 81 22.60 19.23 1.59
CA ARG A 81 21.81 20.43 1.90
C ARG A 81 20.42 20.39 1.26
N GLU A 82 20.25 19.62 0.19
CA GLU A 82 19.00 19.53 -0.57
C GLU A 82 18.13 18.34 -0.14
N GLN A 83 18.55 17.60 0.88
CA GLN A 83 17.70 16.56 1.46
C GLN A 83 16.49 17.18 2.16
N THR A 84 15.28 16.86 1.68
CA THR A 84 14.04 17.47 2.18
C THR A 84 13.12 16.50 2.88
N ALA A 85 13.00 15.30 2.35
CA ALA A 85 12.09 14.27 2.82
C ALA A 85 12.77 12.89 2.82
N ARG A 86 12.17 11.93 3.51
CA ARG A 86 12.70 10.56 3.59
C ARG A 86 11.56 9.56 3.49
N ILE A 87 11.77 8.48 2.71
CA ILE A 87 10.81 7.38 2.59
C ILE A 87 10.85 6.55 3.87
N TYR A 88 9.69 6.34 4.49
CA TYR A 88 9.56 5.50 5.68
C TYR A 88 8.87 4.15 5.41
N ARG A 89 8.18 4.02 4.27
CA ARG A 89 7.49 2.81 3.86
C ARG A 89 7.38 2.72 2.34
N THR A 90 7.42 1.50 1.81
CA THR A 90 7.20 1.21 0.39
C THR A 90 6.28 0.01 0.22
N GLU A 91 5.64 -0.09 -0.94
CA GLU A 91 4.80 -1.21 -1.35
C GLU A 91 4.75 -1.30 -2.87
N VAL A 92 4.85 -2.50 -3.44
CA VAL A 92 4.55 -2.71 -4.85
C VAL A 92 3.07 -2.95 -5.01
N VAL A 93 2.41 -2.07 -5.75
CA VAL A 93 0.95 -2.05 -5.95
C VAL A 93 0.63 -2.48 -7.37
N GLY A 94 -0.23 -3.50 -7.51
CA GLY A 94 -0.88 -3.83 -8.78
C GLY A 94 -2.16 -3.03 -8.95
N SER A 95 -2.46 -2.62 -10.18
CA SER A 95 -3.73 -1.96 -10.50
C SER A 95 -4.62 -2.93 -11.27
N ASP A 96 -5.70 -3.39 -10.63
CA ASP A 96 -6.64 -4.34 -11.21
C ASP A 96 -7.22 -3.79 -12.52
N GLY A 97 -7.05 -4.56 -13.61
CA GLY A 97 -7.56 -4.24 -14.93
C GLY A 97 -6.78 -3.17 -15.71
N THR A 98 -5.73 -2.58 -15.14
CA THR A 98 -4.85 -1.65 -15.84
C THR A 98 -3.70 -2.41 -16.51
N LEU A 99 -3.49 -2.14 -17.80
CA LEU A 99 -2.37 -2.72 -18.55
C LEU A 99 -1.32 -1.64 -18.86
N THR A 100 -0.08 -2.09 -19.00
CA THR A 100 1.03 -1.31 -19.56
C THR A 100 0.85 -1.11 -21.07
N ALA A 101 1.64 -0.23 -21.68
CA ALA A 101 1.60 0.01 -23.12
C ALA A 101 1.86 -1.26 -23.95
N ASP A 102 2.65 -2.19 -23.43
CA ASP A 102 2.95 -3.49 -24.04
C ASP A 102 2.04 -4.65 -23.55
N GLY A 103 0.90 -4.32 -22.91
CA GLY A 103 -0.17 -5.27 -22.59
C GLY A 103 0.03 -6.14 -21.34
N ARG A 104 1.04 -5.85 -20.50
CA ARG A 104 1.27 -6.54 -19.23
C ARG A 104 0.43 -5.93 -18.10
N ALA A 105 0.22 -6.68 -17.02
CA ALA A 105 -0.39 -6.14 -15.82
C ALA A 105 0.43 -4.95 -15.27
N TYR A 106 -0.22 -3.81 -15.06
CA TYR A 106 0.45 -2.62 -14.56
C TYR A 106 0.76 -2.75 -13.07
N ARG A 107 2.03 -2.51 -12.70
CA ARG A 107 2.53 -2.49 -11.32
C ARG A 107 3.39 -1.27 -11.10
N PHE A 108 3.35 -0.72 -9.91
CA PHE A 108 4.20 0.42 -9.55
C PHE A 108 4.70 0.32 -8.10
N LEU A 109 5.85 0.91 -7.87
CA LEU A 109 6.41 1.07 -6.54
C LEU A 109 5.84 2.34 -5.89
N LYS A 110 5.06 2.17 -4.84
CA LYS A 110 4.53 3.24 -4.01
C LYS A 110 5.45 3.46 -2.82
N GLY A 111 5.80 4.72 -2.57
CA GLY A 111 6.54 5.17 -1.40
C GLY A 111 5.68 6.09 -0.55
N TRP A 112 5.90 6.07 0.76
CA TRP A 112 5.41 7.08 1.69
C TRP A 112 6.59 7.79 2.29
N ALA A 113 6.61 9.11 2.11
CA ALA A 113 7.68 9.99 2.57
C ALA A 113 7.20 10.91 3.68
N TYR A 114 8.13 11.32 4.51
CA TYR A 114 7.91 12.36 5.52
C TYR A 114 8.95 13.45 5.43
N MET A 115 8.59 14.64 5.86
CA MET A 115 9.49 15.77 6.12
C MET A 115 9.09 16.48 7.41
N MET A 116 10.03 17.23 7.97
CA MET A 116 9.76 18.03 9.16
C MET A 116 8.93 19.27 8.80
N ARG A 117 7.95 19.60 9.62
CA ARG A 117 7.24 20.88 9.55
C ARG A 117 8.11 21.95 10.20
N THR A 118 8.88 22.63 9.39
CA THR A 118 9.70 23.77 9.78
C THR A 118 9.32 24.98 8.94
N ASP A 119 9.70 26.17 9.37
CA ASP A 119 9.50 27.41 8.59
C ASP A 119 10.16 27.30 7.20
N GLU A 120 11.32 26.63 7.11
CA GLU A 120 12.05 26.42 5.87
C GLU A 120 11.28 25.49 4.90
N ASN A 121 10.58 24.49 5.41
CA ASN A 121 9.82 23.53 4.61
C ASN A 121 8.39 23.99 4.31
N ALA A 122 7.89 25.06 4.93
CA ALA A 122 6.51 25.51 4.81
C ALA A 122 6.13 25.83 3.35
N ALA A 123 7.01 26.48 2.59
CA ALA A 123 6.79 26.78 1.18
C ALA A 123 6.71 25.50 0.33
N LEU A 124 7.63 24.56 0.53
CA LEU A 124 7.66 23.29 -0.19
C LEU A 124 6.39 22.45 0.12
N ILE A 125 5.97 22.41 1.38
CA ILE A 125 4.74 21.73 1.79
C ILE A 125 3.53 22.35 1.06
N ALA A 126 3.43 23.67 1.01
CA ALA A 126 2.36 24.37 0.30
C ALA A 126 2.40 24.11 -1.21
N GLU A 127 3.57 24.00 -1.81
CA GLU A 127 3.74 23.65 -3.23
C GLU A 127 3.35 22.21 -3.52
N ILE A 128 3.62 21.26 -2.62
CA ILE A 128 3.19 19.86 -2.73
C ILE A 128 1.66 19.78 -2.60
N ASP A 129 1.09 20.41 -1.57
CA ASP A 129 -0.36 20.42 -1.34
C ASP A 129 -1.13 21.11 -2.50
N GLY A 130 -0.53 22.17 -3.04
CA GLY A 130 -1.05 22.89 -4.21
C GLY A 130 -0.86 22.16 -5.54
N GLY A 131 -0.13 21.02 -5.55
CA GLY A 131 0.16 20.25 -6.75
C GLY A 131 1.15 20.91 -7.71
N ILE A 132 1.94 21.88 -7.23
CA ILE A 132 3.02 22.53 -8.00
C ILE A 132 4.27 21.63 -8.03
N LYS A 133 4.68 21.11 -6.88
CA LYS A 133 5.74 20.11 -6.76
C LYS A 133 5.10 18.72 -6.76
N ARG A 134 5.03 18.13 -7.94
CA ARG A 134 4.25 16.91 -8.15
C ARG A 134 5.08 15.81 -8.79
N GLU A 135 5.89 16.12 -9.79
CA GLU A 135 6.66 15.16 -10.55
C GLU A 135 7.89 14.69 -9.77
N VAL A 136 8.15 13.39 -9.79
CA VAL A 136 9.34 12.81 -9.17
C VAL A 136 10.02 11.81 -10.12
N SER A 137 11.31 11.61 -9.89
CA SER A 137 12.14 10.63 -10.58
C SER A 137 12.94 9.87 -9.54
N VAL A 138 13.52 8.73 -9.90
CA VAL A 138 14.33 7.89 -9.01
C VAL A 138 15.73 7.68 -9.55
N GLY A 139 16.71 7.68 -8.67
CA GLY A 139 18.07 7.25 -8.93
C GLY A 139 18.32 5.88 -8.31
N CYS A 140 18.58 4.89 -9.15
CA CYS A 140 18.85 3.51 -8.74
C CYS A 140 19.87 2.85 -9.65
N ALA A 141 20.40 1.68 -9.25
CA ALA A 141 21.24 0.85 -10.05
C ALA A 141 20.58 -0.50 -10.36
N VAL A 142 20.85 -1.01 -11.56
CA VAL A 142 20.43 -2.34 -12.01
C VAL A 142 21.64 -3.13 -12.51
N GLU A 143 21.56 -4.45 -12.46
CA GLU A 143 22.65 -5.31 -12.94
C GLU A 143 22.82 -5.22 -14.45
N LYS A 144 21.71 -5.19 -15.19
CA LYS A 144 21.72 -5.21 -16.67
C LYS A 144 20.45 -4.62 -17.25
N VAL A 145 20.57 -4.18 -18.50
CA VAL A 145 19.45 -3.78 -19.34
C VAL A 145 19.29 -4.81 -20.46
N VAL A 146 18.14 -5.45 -20.56
CA VAL A 146 17.85 -6.53 -21.51
C VAL A 146 16.94 -6.00 -22.61
N CYS A 147 17.24 -6.34 -23.86
CA CYS A 147 16.42 -6.00 -25.02
C CYS A 147 15.06 -6.73 -24.97
N SER A 148 13.95 -5.99 -25.11
CA SER A 148 12.61 -6.56 -25.10
C SER A 148 12.30 -7.46 -26.30
N ILE A 149 13.05 -7.33 -27.40
CA ILE A 149 12.82 -8.08 -28.66
C ILE A 149 13.55 -9.43 -28.62
N CYS A 150 14.85 -9.45 -28.30
CA CYS A 150 15.67 -10.68 -28.40
C CYS A 150 16.12 -11.25 -27.06
N GLY A 151 15.91 -10.56 -25.94
CA GLY A 151 16.31 -11.02 -24.61
C GLY A 151 17.81 -10.96 -24.31
N GLN A 152 18.63 -10.44 -25.22
CA GLN A 152 20.07 -10.23 -24.99
C GLN A 152 20.30 -8.92 -24.23
N GLU A 153 21.50 -8.78 -23.64
CA GLU A 153 21.92 -7.48 -23.11
C GLU A 153 21.85 -6.41 -24.20
N LEU A 154 21.30 -5.25 -23.89
CA LEU A 154 20.94 -4.24 -24.88
C LEU A 154 22.18 -3.70 -25.63
N ASP A 155 23.34 -3.64 -24.97
CA ASP A 155 24.62 -3.23 -25.54
C ASP A 155 25.24 -4.25 -26.53
N ARG A 156 24.72 -5.47 -26.53
CA ARG A 156 25.20 -6.59 -27.36
C ARG A 156 24.22 -7.04 -28.44
N CYS A 157 23.07 -6.39 -28.53
CA CYS A 157 22.05 -6.73 -29.51
C CYS A 157 21.95 -5.69 -30.62
N PRO A 158 21.45 -6.06 -31.84
CA PRO A 158 21.31 -5.12 -32.94
C PRO A 158 20.07 -4.23 -32.87
N HIS A 159 19.17 -4.43 -31.87
CA HIS A 159 17.93 -3.69 -31.77
C HIS A 159 18.14 -2.36 -31.04
N GLU A 160 17.50 -1.32 -31.55
CA GLU A 160 17.58 0.04 -31.00
C GLU A 160 16.30 0.39 -30.22
N LYS A 161 16.46 1.02 -29.06
CA LYS A 161 15.33 1.48 -28.25
C LYS A 161 14.49 2.48 -29.02
N GLY A 162 13.16 2.33 -28.96
CA GLY A 162 12.21 3.19 -29.63
C GLY A 162 11.89 2.81 -31.09
N GLU A 163 12.64 1.85 -31.67
CA GLU A 163 12.34 1.30 -32.99
C GLU A 163 11.35 0.13 -32.89
N GLU A 164 10.59 -0.08 -33.97
CA GLU A 164 9.57 -1.13 -34.07
C GLU A 164 10.11 -2.35 -34.82
N TYR A 165 9.95 -3.53 -34.23
CA TYR A 165 10.33 -4.82 -34.82
C TYR A 165 9.13 -5.77 -34.75
N ASP A 166 8.61 -6.17 -35.91
CA ASP A 166 7.48 -7.08 -36.04
C ASP A 166 6.22 -6.62 -35.24
N GLY A 167 5.97 -5.31 -35.22
CA GLY A 167 4.83 -4.71 -34.50
C GLY A 167 5.06 -4.53 -33.00
N GLN A 168 6.28 -4.76 -32.51
CA GLN A 168 6.68 -4.53 -31.12
C GLN A 168 7.72 -3.43 -31.01
N MET A 169 7.46 -2.46 -30.15
CA MET A 169 8.44 -1.41 -29.82
C MET A 169 9.56 -1.98 -28.99
N CYS A 170 10.79 -1.78 -29.42
CA CYS A 170 11.98 -2.16 -28.69
C CYS A 170 12.16 -1.24 -27.47
N CYS A 171 12.31 -1.85 -26.29
CA CYS A 171 12.66 -1.14 -25.07
C CYS A 171 13.73 -1.90 -24.27
N GLY A 172 14.42 -1.15 -23.41
CA GLY A 172 15.34 -1.71 -22.42
C GLY A 172 14.58 -2.19 -21.19
N ILE A 173 14.74 -3.44 -20.81
CA ILE A 173 14.17 -4.00 -19.59
C ILE A 173 15.24 -3.91 -18.51
N LEU A 174 14.99 -3.09 -17.50
CA LEU A 174 15.84 -2.89 -16.33
C LEU A 174 15.65 -4.06 -15.36
N THR A 175 16.68 -4.88 -15.19
CA THR A 175 16.60 -6.13 -14.41
C THR A 175 17.69 -6.21 -13.34
N GLY A 176 17.36 -6.84 -12.20
CA GLY A 176 18.31 -7.04 -11.12
C GLY A 176 18.65 -5.72 -10.43
N ALA A 177 17.71 -5.12 -9.73
CA ALA A 177 17.97 -3.92 -8.95
C ALA A 177 18.99 -4.19 -7.84
N THR A 178 20.03 -3.37 -7.76
CA THR A 178 21.17 -3.55 -6.83
C THR A 178 21.25 -2.46 -5.77
N ASP A 179 20.78 -1.25 -6.07
CA ASP A 179 20.82 -0.13 -5.14
C ASP A 179 19.77 0.94 -5.47
N ALA A 180 19.38 1.74 -4.47
CA ALA A 180 18.50 2.90 -4.58
C ALA A 180 19.17 4.10 -3.91
N TYR A 181 19.55 5.11 -4.69
CA TYR A 181 20.37 6.21 -4.21
C TYR A 181 19.57 7.39 -3.69
N GLU A 182 18.54 7.79 -4.43
CA GLU A 182 17.71 8.94 -4.13
C GLU A 182 16.38 8.88 -4.91
N TRP A 183 15.48 9.75 -4.56
CA TRP A 183 14.37 10.19 -5.39
C TRP A 183 14.35 11.71 -5.43
N SER A 184 13.94 12.28 -6.55
CA SER A 184 14.02 13.74 -6.77
C SER A 184 12.69 14.31 -7.19
N PHE A 185 12.37 15.52 -6.70
CA PHE A 185 11.44 16.38 -7.42
C PHE A 185 12.10 16.87 -8.70
N VAL A 186 11.44 16.71 -9.84
CA VAL A 186 11.94 17.04 -11.17
C VAL A 186 10.90 17.80 -11.97
N ALA A 187 11.33 18.55 -12.99
CA ALA A 187 10.40 19.22 -13.89
C ALA A 187 9.71 18.25 -14.86
N VAL A 188 10.45 17.24 -15.35
CA VAL A 188 9.95 16.24 -16.28
C VAL A 188 10.54 14.88 -15.91
N PRO A 189 9.73 13.94 -15.39
CA PRO A 189 10.22 12.61 -15.04
C PRO A 189 10.38 11.73 -16.30
N ALA A 190 11.31 10.78 -16.26
CA ALA A 190 11.42 9.72 -17.27
C ALA A 190 10.12 8.90 -17.31
N GLN A 191 9.66 8.45 -16.18
CA GLN A 191 8.40 7.72 -16.05
C GLN A 191 7.19 8.68 -15.96
N ARG A 192 6.30 8.58 -16.93
CA ARG A 192 5.20 9.54 -17.14
C ARG A 192 4.23 9.66 -15.96
N LYS A 193 4.10 8.61 -15.16
CA LYS A 193 3.16 8.52 -14.04
C LYS A 193 3.85 8.71 -12.68
N ALA A 194 5.19 8.87 -12.64
CA ALA A 194 5.92 9.10 -11.40
C ALA A 194 5.57 10.46 -10.81
N GLY A 195 5.20 10.49 -9.53
CA GLY A 195 4.79 11.73 -8.89
C GLY A 195 4.13 11.55 -7.53
N VAL A 196 3.84 12.66 -6.88
CA VAL A 196 3.07 12.72 -5.63
C VAL A 196 1.65 12.24 -5.92
N ILE A 197 1.21 11.26 -5.16
CA ILE A 197 -0.12 10.66 -5.29
C ILE A 197 -1.07 11.37 -4.33
N LYS A 198 -2.24 11.76 -4.81
CA LYS A 198 -3.32 12.25 -3.94
C LYS A 198 -3.66 11.16 -2.92
N SER A 199 -3.82 11.52 -1.65
CA SER A 199 -4.01 10.59 -0.53
C SER A 199 -5.35 9.81 -0.56
N ALA A 200 -6.20 10.03 -1.56
CA ALA A 200 -7.42 9.27 -1.81
C ALA A 200 -7.19 7.74 -1.88
N GLY A 201 -5.97 7.31 -2.28
CA GLY A 201 -5.64 5.90 -2.35
C GLY A 201 -5.56 5.19 -0.99
N ARG A 202 -5.07 5.86 0.06
CA ARG A 202 -4.90 5.23 1.38
C ARG A 202 -6.24 4.81 1.99
N ARG A 203 -7.24 5.67 1.92
CA ARG A 203 -8.57 5.36 2.48
C ARG A 203 -9.25 4.20 1.76
N MET A 204 -9.16 4.16 0.42
CA MET A 204 -9.70 3.04 -0.36
C MET A 204 -8.92 1.73 -0.12
N GLU A 205 -7.59 1.81 0.01
CA GLU A 205 -6.75 0.63 0.31
C GLU A 205 -6.99 0.11 1.73
N ASP A 206 -7.14 1.01 2.72
CA ASP A 206 -7.46 0.65 4.10
C ASP A 206 -8.90 0.15 4.24
N GLU A 207 -9.86 0.74 3.55
CA GLU A 207 -11.24 0.26 3.46
C GLU A 207 -11.29 -1.11 2.76
N ALA A 208 -10.54 -1.31 1.66
CA ALA A 208 -10.40 -2.60 1.00
C ALA A 208 -9.66 -3.63 1.88
N ARG A 209 -8.66 -3.21 2.64
CA ARG A 209 -7.94 -4.07 3.62
C ARG A 209 -8.85 -4.45 4.79
N LEU A 210 -9.61 -3.49 5.32
CA LEU A 210 -10.64 -3.73 6.34
C LEU A 210 -11.74 -4.64 5.81
N GLY A 211 -12.23 -4.40 4.59
CA GLY A 211 -13.19 -5.27 3.91
C GLY A 211 -12.66 -6.70 3.75
N ARG A 212 -11.43 -6.87 3.29
CA ARG A 212 -10.79 -8.20 3.19
C ARG A 212 -10.60 -8.87 4.56
N LYS A 213 -10.21 -8.13 5.60
CA LYS A 213 -10.11 -8.65 6.97
C LYS A 213 -11.48 -9.07 7.51
N TYR A 214 -12.49 -8.26 7.26
CA TYR A 214 -13.87 -8.54 7.65
C TYR A 214 -14.42 -9.80 6.94
N LEU A 215 -14.29 -9.90 5.62
CA LEU A 215 -14.68 -11.10 4.86
C LEU A 215 -13.96 -12.36 5.38
N LYS A 216 -12.65 -12.27 5.62
CA LYS A 216 -11.89 -13.38 6.23
C LYS A 216 -12.40 -13.75 7.62
N SER A 217 -12.87 -12.80 8.42
CA SER A 217 -13.45 -13.09 9.73
C SER A 217 -14.78 -13.81 9.61
N LEU A 218 -15.65 -13.39 8.68
CA LEU A 218 -16.91 -14.07 8.38
C LEU A 218 -16.69 -15.49 7.85
N GLN A 219 -15.73 -15.67 6.94
CA GLN A 219 -15.35 -16.97 6.43
C GLN A 219 -14.91 -17.93 7.55
N ARG A 220 -14.04 -17.47 8.46
CA ARG A 220 -13.59 -18.26 9.63
C ARG A 220 -14.75 -18.60 10.58
N GLU A 221 -15.64 -17.63 10.83
CA GLU A 221 -16.81 -17.85 11.67
C GLU A 221 -17.74 -18.89 11.05
N LEU A 222 -18.01 -18.80 9.75
CA LEU A 222 -18.82 -19.77 9.04
C LEU A 222 -18.23 -21.18 9.10
N VAL A 223 -16.93 -21.33 8.82
CA VAL A 223 -16.23 -22.62 8.89
C VAL A 223 -16.33 -23.22 10.31
N ARG A 224 -16.14 -22.40 11.34
CA ARG A 224 -16.27 -22.84 12.75
C ARG A 224 -17.70 -23.30 13.08
N LEU A 225 -18.71 -22.52 12.70
CA LEU A 225 -20.11 -22.83 12.99
C LEU A 225 -20.61 -24.04 12.18
N ALA A 226 -20.19 -24.17 10.93
CA ALA A 226 -20.54 -25.31 10.09
C ALA A 226 -19.87 -26.59 10.61
N GLY A 227 -18.65 -26.56 11.12
CA GLY A 227 -18.02 -27.71 11.77
C GLY A 227 -18.73 -28.18 13.05
N ILE A 228 -19.43 -27.27 13.76
CA ILE A 228 -20.29 -27.64 14.91
C ILE A 228 -21.63 -28.18 14.42
N ALA A 229 -22.23 -27.54 13.40
CA ALA A 229 -23.58 -27.91 12.90
C ALA A 229 -23.58 -29.20 12.08
N GLU A 230 -22.49 -29.53 11.41
CA GLU A 230 -22.35 -30.69 10.50
C GLU A 230 -20.93 -31.30 10.68
N PRO A 231 -20.70 -32.07 11.76
CA PRO A 231 -19.38 -32.62 12.09
C PRO A 231 -18.81 -33.59 11.04
N GLU A 232 -19.68 -34.18 10.20
CA GLU A 232 -19.27 -35.12 9.16
C GLU A 232 -18.82 -34.44 7.86
N MET A 233 -18.93 -33.10 7.77
CA MET A 233 -18.56 -32.37 6.58
C MET A 233 -17.03 -32.25 6.47
N GLU A 234 -16.48 -32.60 5.31
CA GLU A 234 -15.03 -32.50 5.07
C GLU A 234 -14.56 -31.05 5.10
N HIS A 235 -13.71 -30.72 6.09
CA HIS A 235 -13.25 -29.36 6.40
C HIS A 235 -12.60 -28.65 5.19
N ARG A 236 -11.85 -29.38 4.37
CA ARG A 236 -11.18 -28.86 3.17
C ARG A 236 -12.16 -28.44 2.06
N LEU A 237 -13.25 -29.18 1.90
CA LEU A 237 -14.29 -28.84 0.93
C LEU A 237 -15.08 -27.62 1.39
N LEU A 238 -15.37 -27.56 2.69
CA LEU A 238 -16.04 -26.42 3.31
C LEU A 238 -15.24 -25.13 3.14
N GLU A 239 -13.93 -25.12 3.45
CA GLU A 239 -13.08 -23.95 3.28
C GLU A 239 -13.03 -23.45 1.83
N LYS A 240 -12.95 -24.36 0.87
CA LYS A 240 -12.96 -24.00 -0.57
C LYS A 240 -14.29 -23.42 -1.03
N ALA A 241 -15.41 -23.92 -0.50
CA ALA A 241 -16.74 -23.41 -0.81
C ALA A 241 -16.94 -22.03 -0.21
N VAL A 242 -16.61 -21.86 1.08
CA VAL A 242 -16.73 -20.62 1.84
C VAL A 242 -15.87 -19.49 1.24
N ALA A 243 -14.70 -19.81 0.69
CA ALA A 243 -13.81 -18.82 0.05
C ALA A 243 -14.40 -18.15 -1.20
N LYS A 244 -15.47 -18.72 -1.78
CA LYS A 244 -16.12 -18.20 -2.99
C LYS A 244 -17.40 -17.42 -2.71
N LEU A 245 -17.88 -17.41 -1.47
CA LEU A 245 -19.11 -16.75 -1.06
C LEU A 245 -18.88 -15.25 -0.89
N ASP A 246 -19.87 -14.46 -1.28
CA ASP A 246 -19.91 -13.02 -1.00
C ASP A 246 -20.37 -12.73 0.45
N GLU A 247 -20.40 -11.45 0.83
CA GLU A 247 -20.75 -11.02 2.19
C GLU A 247 -22.17 -11.41 2.58
N GLU A 248 -23.14 -11.24 1.68
CA GLU A 248 -24.55 -11.52 1.94
C GLU A 248 -24.78 -13.01 2.11
N GLU A 249 -24.18 -13.83 1.27
CA GLU A 249 -24.19 -15.29 1.35
C GLU A 249 -23.53 -15.78 2.65
N LEU A 250 -22.36 -15.24 3.03
CA LEU A 250 -21.67 -15.57 4.27
C LEU A 250 -22.56 -15.29 5.50
N LEU A 251 -23.15 -14.10 5.57
CA LEU A 251 -24.04 -13.72 6.66
C LEU A 251 -25.29 -14.61 6.73
N GLY A 252 -25.86 -14.95 5.56
CA GLY A 252 -26.99 -15.88 5.45
C GLY A 252 -26.66 -17.26 6.01
N PHE A 253 -25.54 -17.83 5.59
CA PHE A 253 -25.09 -19.15 6.06
C PHE A 253 -24.68 -19.14 7.54
N ILE A 254 -24.00 -18.08 8.02
CA ILE A 254 -23.67 -17.93 9.45
C ILE A 254 -24.94 -17.97 10.30
N LYS A 255 -26.00 -17.24 9.89
CA LYS A 255 -27.28 -17.23 10.60
C LYS A 255 -27.93 -18.62 10.66
N LEU A 256 -27.84 -19.37 9.56
CA LEU A 256 -28.38 -20.77 9.50
C LEU A 256 -27.57 -21.72 10.39
N CYS A 257 -26.22 -21.68 10.27
CA CYS A 257 -25.35 -22.56 11.06
C CYS A 257 -25.42 -22.23 12.56
N ARG A 258 -25.52 -20.96 12.93
CA ARG A 258 -25.69 -20.53 14.34
C ARG A 258 -26.97 -21.11 14.95
N ARG A 259 -28.11 -21.04 14.25
CA ARG A 259 -29.37 -21.63 14.71
C ARG A 259 -29.29 -23.15 14.89
N LYS A 260 -28.53 -23.86 14.05
CA LYS A 260 -28.30 -25.30 14.20
C LYS A 260 -27.36 -25.60 15.35
N ALA A 261 -26.24 -24.87 15.45
CA ALA A 261 -25.28 -25.03 16.54
C ALA A 261 -25.89 -24.75 17.92
N ASP A 262 -26.74 -23.72 18.05
CA ASP A 262 -27.46 -23.41 19.30
C ASP A 262 -28.42 -24.52 19.74
N LYS A 263 -28.99 -25.28 18.78
CA LYS A 263 -29.85 -26.46 19.09
C LYS A 263 -29.05 -27.69 19.51
N LEU A 264 -27.82 -27.81 19.04
CA LEU A 264 -26.91 -28.93 19.35
C LEU A 264 -26.12 -28.68 20.65
N LEU A 265 -25.82 -27.42 20.94
CA LEU A 265 -25.25 -27.03 22.22
C LEU A 265 -26.41 -26.89 23.22
N THR A 266 -26.83 -27.96 23.83
CA THR A 266 -27.75 -27.89 24.98
C THR A 266 -27.15 -26.96 26.05
N PRO A 267 -27.96 -26.09 26.69
CA PRO A 267 -27.50 -25.24 27.78
C PRO A 267 -27.20 -26.11 28.99
N GLY A 268 -26.00 -26.60 29.07
CA GLY A 268 -25.48 -27.37 30.15
C GLY A 268 -24.22 -26.73 30.71
N VAL A 269 -24.43 -26.03 31.78
CA VAL A 269 -23.56 -25.37 32.77
C VAL A 269 -23.74 -23.85 32.73
N GLN A 270 -24.84 -23.38 33.29
CA GLN A 270 -24.79 -22.15 34.06
C GLN A 270 -23.83 -22.39 35.23
N LEU A 271 -22.68 -21.74 35.19
CA LEU A 271 -21.92 -21.49 36.41
C LEU A 271 -22.80 -20.61 37.27
N CYS A 272 -23.47 -21.20 38.25
CA CYS A 272 -24.06 -20.46 39.35
C CYS A 272 -22.91 -19.78 40.09
N TYR A 273 -22.69 -18.52 39.79
CA TYR A 273 -22.04 -17.63 40.74
C TYR A 273 -23.03 -17.49 41.90
N GLY A 274 -22.63 -18.01 43.04
CA GLY A 274 -23.38 -17.84 44.28
C GLY A 274 -23.64 -16.35 44.52
N GLU A 275 -24.87 -16.05 44.89
CA GLU A 275 -25.25 -14.77 45.44
C GLU A 275 -24.41 -14.46 46.68
N GLU A 276 -23.31 -13.73 46.51
CA GLU A 276 -22.73 -13.00 47.65
C GLU A 276 -23.47 -11.66 47.73
N ALA A 277 -24.11 -11.52 48.90
CA ALA A 277 -24.89 -10.36 49.30
C ALA A 277 -24.16 -9.03 49.02
N VAL A 278 -24.81 -8.17 48.22
CA VAL A 278 -24.42 -6.77 48.06
C VAL A 278 -24.77 -6.04 49.37
N PRO A 279 -23.83 -5.37 50.06
CA PRO A 279 -24.14 -4.44 51.11
C PRO A 279 -24.80 -3.21 50.49
N GLN A 280 -26.02 -2.90 50.93
CA GLN A 280 -26.66 -1.62 50.73
C GLN A 280 -25.86 -0.48 51.42
N GLU A 281 -25.97 0.69 50.81
CA GLU A 281 -25.55 2.04 51.26
C GLU A 281 -24.14 2.46 50.84
N ILE A 282 -24.10 3.40 49.89
CA ILE A 282 -24.01 4.83 50.22
C ILE A 282 -24.50 5.62 48.98
N ALA A 283 -25.63 6.31 49.17
CA ALA A 283 -25.99 7.47 48.39
C ALA A 283 -25.16 8.66 48.87
N ASP A 284 -24.64 9.42 47.90
CA ASP A 284 -24.46 10.89 47.91
C ASP A 284 -23.43 11.19 46.79
N GLY A 285 -23.82 11.89 45.75
CA GLY A 285 -23.94 13.33 45.79
C GLY A 285 -22.71 13.95 45.13
N ALA A 286 -22.95 14.69 44.07
CA ALA A 286 -22.04 15.66 43.45
C ALA A 286 -21.27 15.24 42.20
N PHE A 287 -21.90 15.43 41.06
CA PHE A 287 -21.25 15.99 39.89
C PHE A 287 -21.87 17.32 39.54
N LEU A 288 -21.17 18.38 39.86
CA LEU A 288 -21.30 19.72 39.29
C LEU A 288 -19.88 20.25 39.01
N ILE A 289 -19.72 20.70 37.77
CA ILE A 289 -18.70 21.45 37.05
C ILE A 289 -17.83 20.59 36.19
#